data_c085b2c711c0df567bbaf53e3d1082f8
#
_entry.id   c085b2c711c0df567bbaf53e3d1082f8
#
_cell.length_a   1.000
_cell.length_b   1.000
_cell.length_c   1.000
_cell.angle_alpha   90.00
_cell.angle_beta   90.00
_cell.angle_gamma   90.00
#
_symmetry.space_group_name_H-M   'P 1'
#
loop_
_entity.id
_entity.type
_entity.pdbx_description
1 polymer ?
#
loop_
_entity_poly.entity_id
_entity_poly.type
_entity_poly.pdbx_seq_one_letter_code
_entity_poly.pdbx_strand_id
1 'polypeptide(L)'
;MKLKALAICTGASIAISSLPGFAQSAAPAPAQQRPVISPEEALQKFSFFVTSTGVGKGADLGGLAGADAHCQTLAKTAGAGNKIWRAYLSTQAAGGKPAINARDRIGKGPWYNVKGALIANDVAHLHGDTLEQARLGSNLTRNQALNEKGERVLGAGDTPNQHDILTGSKTDGTAFTDAADHTCKNYTSTATDGSVQVGHFDRTGGGNASWNSAHASRGCSQENLVGTGGAGLFYCFVAN
;
A
#
# COMPACT_ATOMS: atom_id res chain seq x y z
N MET A 1 10.52 -60.12 88.94
CA MET A 1 9.83 -60.51 87.74
C MET A 1 10.41 -59.63 86.60
N LYS A 2 11.03 -60.20 85.58
CA LYS A 2 11.80 -59.57 84.53
C LYS A 2 10.92 -59.37 83.31
N LEU A 3 10.78 -58.14 82.81
CA LEU A 3 10.22 -57.86 81.47
C LEU A 3 11.32 -57.32 80.58
N LYS A 4 11.53 -57.99 79.49
CA LYS A 4 12.44 -57.59 78.40
C LYS A 4 11.74 -56.60 77.51
N ALA A 5 12.39 -55.50 77.27
CA ALA A 5 11.97 -54.50 76.19
C ALA A 5 12.57 -54.93 74.89
N LEU A 6 11.73 -54.95 73.83
CA LEU A 6 12.10 -55.25 72.49
C LEU A 6 12.15 -53.89 71.72
N ALA A 7 13.32 -53.52 71.18
CA ALA A 7 13.50 -52.35 70.39
C ALA A 7 13.19 -52.68 68.92
N ILE A 8 12.26 -51.94 68.35
CA ILE A 8 11.95 -51.95 66.86
C ILE A 8 12.58 -50.74 66.24
N CYS A 9 13.57 -50.95 65.37
CA CYS A 9 14.13 -49.94 64.53
C CYS A 9 13.22 -49.79 63.28
N THR A 10 12.56 -48.66 63.15
CA THR A 10 11.85 -48.28 61.93
C THR A 10 12.78 -47.41 61.06
N GLY A 11 13.22 -47.96 59.95
CA GLY A 11 13.96 -47.25 58.95
C GLY A 11 13.07 -46.27 58.16
N ALA A 12 13.38 -44.99 58.23
CA ALA A 12 12.75 -43.97 57.43
C ALA A 12 13.39 -43.94 56.05
N SER A 13 12.65 -44.33 55.00
CA SER A 13 13.05 -44.13 53.60
C SER A 13 12.81 -42.69 53.22
N ILE A 14 13.87 -41.96 52.90
CA ILE A 14 13.80 -40.62 52.36
C ILE A 14 13.50 -40.73 50.85
N ALA A 15 12.30 -40.35 50.45
CA ALA A 15 11.93 -40.22 49.05
C ALA A 15 12.58 -38.91 48.49
N ILE A 16 13.52 -39.05 47.58
CA ILE A 16 14.12 -37.93 46.83
C ILE A 16 13.11 -37.53 45.76
N SER A 17 12.39 -36.45 45.97
CA SER A 17 11.52 -35.82 44.96
C SER A 17 12.38 -35.19 43.88
N SER A 18 12.36 -35.73 42.66
CA SER A 18 12.96 -35.13 41.50
C SER A 18 12.19 -33.86 41.10
N LEU A 19 12.85 -32.72 41.17
CA LEU A 19 12.31 -31.44 40.67
C LEU A 19 12.15 -31.53 39.16
N PRO A 20 11.04 -31.00 38.56
CA PRO A 20 10.89 -30.95 37.13
C PRO A 20 11.96 -30.01 36.54
N GLY A 21 12.74 -30.55 35.61
CA GLY A 21 13.75 -29.79 34.87
C GLY A 21 13.10 -28.62 34.13
N PHE A 22 13.64 -27.42 34.32
CA PHE A 22 13.30 -26.27 33.55
C PHE A 22 13.62 -26.56 32.06
N ALA A 23 12.59 -26.61 31.21
CA ALA A 23 12.76 -26.73 29.78
C ALA A 23 13.54 -25.48 29.32
N GLN A 24 14.76 -25.67 28.83
CA GLN A 24 15.56 -24.64 28.21
C GLN A 24 14.80 -24.18 26.95
N SER A 25 14.35 -22.91 26.95
CA SER A 25 13.77 -22.28 25.78
C SER A 25 14.79 -22.31 24.65
N ALA A 26 14.45 -22.99 23.55
CA ALA A 26 15.29 -23.01 22.37
C ALA A 26 15.51 -21.57 21.87
N ALA A 27 16.76 -21.23 21.57
CA ALA A 27 17.09 -19.94 20.98
C ALA A 27 16.29 -19.74 19.68
N PRO A 28 15.78 -18.51 19.42
CA PRO A 28 15.05 -18.24 18.19
C PRO A 28 15.94 -18.57 16.97
N ALA A 29 15.36 -19.26 15.99
CA ALA A 29 16.06 -19.56 14.75
C ALA A 29 16.55 -18.25 14.10
N PRO A 30 17.75 -18.23 13.48
CA PRO A 30 18.26 -17.03 12.83
C PRO A 30 17.26 -16.56 11.77
N ALA A 31 16.93 -15.26 11.81
CA ALA A 31 16.05 -14.65 10.84
C ALA A 31 16.60 -14.91 9.42
N GLN A 32 15.82 -15.58 8.59
CA GLN A 32 16.18 -15.81 7.20
C GLN A 32 16.33 -14.43 6.51
N GLN A 33 17.55 -14.05 6.18
CA GLN A 33 17.80 -12.85 5.40
C GLN A 33 17.11 -13.04 4.03
N ARG A 34 16.19 -12.15 3.69
CA ARG A 34 15.61 -12.13 2.34
C ARG A 34 16.77 -11.98 1.35
N PRO A 35 16.78 -12.75 0.26
CA PRO A 35 17.82 -12.60 -0.75
C PRO A 35 17.84 -11.15 -1.23
N VAL A 36 19.00 -10.52 -1.16
CA VAL A 36 19.22 -9.16 -1.69
C VAL A 36 19.30 -9.30 -3.20
N ILE A 37 18.28 -8.83 -3.91
CA ILE A 37 18.29 -8.81 -5.38
C ILE A 37 19.24 -7.72 -5.87
N SER A 38 19.84 -7.93 -7.05
CA SER A 38 20.72 -6.93 -7.66
C SER A 38 19.92 -5.69 -8.11
N PRO A 39 20.55 -4.50 -8.24
CA PRO A 39 19.89 -3.32 -8.79
C PRO A 39 19.32 -3.54 -10.20
N GLU A 40 19.97 -4.34 -11.02
CA GLU A 40 19.51 -4.69 -12.37
C GLU A 40 18.23 -5.54 -12.29
N GLU A 41 18.21 -6.56 -11.45
CA GLU A 41 17.03 -7.40 -11.23
C GLU A 41 15.86 -6.57 -10.66
N ALA A 42 16.14 -5.64 -9.74
CA ALA A 42 15.14 -4.73 -9.21
C ALA A 42 14.53 -3.85 -10.31
N LEU A 43 15.35 -3.30 -11.21
CA LEU A 43 14.91 -2.49 -12.34
C LEU A 43 14.09 -3.32 -13.35
N GLN A 44 14.48 -4.58 -13.61
CA GLN A 44 13.69 -5.47 -14.47
C GLN A 44 12.30 -5.74 -13.90
N LYS A 45 12.18 -5.92 -12.57
CA LYS A 45 10.89 -6.12 -11.87
C LYS A 45 10.10 -4.83 -11.68
N PHE A 46 10.76 -3.67 -11.67
CA PHE A 46 10.15 -2.38 -11.35
C PHE A 46 8.87 -2.13 -12.18
N SER A 47 7.73 -2.05 -11.50
CA SER A 47 6.42 -1.98 -12.13
C SER A 47 5.37 -1.21 -11.34
N PHE A 48 5.79 -0.55 -10.24
CA PHE A 48 4.93 0.29 -9.40
C PHE A 48 5.72 1.43 -8.76
N PHE A 49 5.13 2.64 -8.74
CA PHE A 49 5.61 3.75 -7.92
C PHE A 49 4.49 4.75 -7.60
N VAL A 50 4.70 5.57 -6.58
CA VAL A 50 3.96 6.82 -6.34
C VAL A 50 4.72 7.94 -7.04
N THR A 51 4.05 8.82 -7.78
CA THR A 51 4.74 9.94 -8.44
C THR A 51 5.50 10.81 -7.44
N SER A 52 6.76 11.18 -7.71
CA SER A 52 7.54 12.07 -6.84
C SER A 52 7.01 13.51 -6.87
N THR A 53 6.29 13.87 -7.94
CA THR A 53 5.67 15.17 -8.13
C THR A 53 4.30 15.00 -8.78
N GLY A 54 3.35 15.87 -8.43
CA GLY A 54 2.13 16.04 -9.22
C GLY A 54 2.41 16.85 -10.49
N VAL A 55 1.39 17.02 -11.34
CA VAL A 55 1.50 17.85 -12.56
C VAL A 55 1.56 19.34 -12.25
N GLY A 56 1.35 19.75 -10.99
CA GLY A 56 1.42 21.13 -10.54
C GLY A 56 0.18 21.99 -10.85
N LYS A 57 -0.92 21.34 -11.28
CA LYS A 57 -2.20 21.99 -11.62
C LYS A 57 -3.36 21.38 -10.83
N GLY A 58 -3.15 21.06 -9.56
CA GLY A 58 -4.17 20.39 -8.76
C GLY A 58 -4.56 19.05 -9.36
N ALA A 59 -5.85 18.80 -9.48
CA ALA A 59 -6.39 17.57 -10.07
C ALA A 59 -6.57 17.67 -11.60
N ASP A 60 -6.19 18.77 -12.26
CA ASP A 60 -6.09 18.82 -13.72
C ASP A 60 -4.80 18.14 -14.18
N LEU A 61 -4.91 16.88 -14.51
CA LEU A 61 -3.82 16.05 -15.03
C LEU A 61 -3.79 16.00 -16.56
N GLY A 62 -4.69 16.72 -17.23
CA GLY A 62 -4.95 16.54 -18.66
C GLY A 62 -5.73 15.25 -18.96
N GLY A 63 -6.61 14.85 -18.03
CA GLY A 63 -7.34 13.59 -18.08
C GLY A 63 -6.44 12.36 -17.88
N LEU A 64 -6.95 11.17 -18.22
CA LEU A 64 -6.16 9.93 -18.13
C LEU A 64 -4.93 9.93 -19.03
N ALA A 65 -5.03 10.54 -20.22
CA ALA A 65 -3.92 10.57 -21.16
C ALA A 65 -2.74 11.39 -20.62
N GLY A 66 -3.01 12.55 -20.01
CA GLY A 66 -1.98 13.37 -19.38
C GLY A 66 -1.36 12.69 -18.15
N ALA A 67 -2.18 12.04 -17.32
CA ALA A 67 -1.70 11.27 -16.18
C ALA A 67 -0.79 10.09 -16.60
N ASP A 68 -1.18 9.35 -17.65
CA ASP A 68 -0.37 8.26 -18.20
C ASP A 68 0.97 8.78 -18.77
N ALA A 69 0.95 9.89 -19.49
CA ALA A 69 2.15 10.53 -20.02
C ALA A 69 3.10 10.99 -18.89
N HIS A 70 2.55 11.47 -17.79
CA HIS A 70 3.34 11.83 -16.60
C HIS A 70 3.98 10.59 -15.97
N CYS A 71 3.24 9.49 -15.76
CA CYS A 71 3.79 8.21 -15.31
C CYS A 71 4.92 7.73 -16.23
N GLN A 72 4.71 7.76 -17.55
CA GLN A 72 5.69 7.33 -18.54
C GLN A 72 6.96 8.18 -18.48
N THR A 73 6.82 9.50 -18.30
CA THR A 73 7.94 10.44 -18.19
C THR A 73 8.78 10.16 -16.95
N LEU A 74 8.15 10.01 -15.78
CA LEU A 74 8.84 9.70 -14.53
C LEU A 74 9.53 8.33 -14.60
N ALA A 75 8.85 7.32 -15.12
CA ALA A 75 9.44 5.99 -15.31
C ALA A 75 10.64 6.01 -16.27
N LYS A 76 10.60 6.82 -17.32
CA LYS A 76 11.72 6.99 -18.24
C LYS A 76 12.94 7.58 -17.54
N THR A 77 12.77 8.57 -16.67
CA THR A 77 13.88 9.14 -15.88
C THR A 77 14.48 8.15 -14.89
N ALA A 78 13.69 7.19 -14.43
CA ALA A 78 14.12 6.09 -13.57
C ALA A 78 14.67 4.87 -14.31
N GLY A 79 14.88 4.95 -15.66
CA GLY A 79 15.44 3.87 -16.45
C GLY A 79 14.43 2.78 -16.88
N ALA A 80 13.12 2.95 -16.59
CA ALA A 80 12.06 1.98 -16.90
C ALA A 80 11.11 2.46 -18.01
N GLY A 81 11.59 3.34 -18.89
CA GLY A 81 10.78 3.92 -19.97
C GLY A 81 10.42 2.96 -21.11
N ASN A 82 11.02 1.78 -21.15
CA ASN A 82 10.73 0.72 -22.12
C ASN A 82 9.44 -0.08 -21.81
N LYS A 83 8.80 0.17 -20.65
CA LYS A 83 7.53 -0.41 -20.24
C LYS A 83 6.40 0.56 -20.47
N ILE A 84 5.15 0.06 -20.59
CA ILE A 84 3.96 0.90 -20.71
C ILE A 84 3.44 1.21 -19.32
N TRP A 85 3.44 2.48 -18.94
CA TRP A 85 3.01 2.93 -17.63
C TRP A 85 1.63 3.57 -17.68
N ARG A 86 0.78 3.27 -16.70
CA ARG A 86 -0.56 3.82 -16.57
C ARG A 86 -0.78 4.34 -15.15
N ALA A 87 -1.47 5.47 -15.07
CA ALA A 87 -1.96 6.00 -13.79
C ALA A 87 -3.12 5.13 -13.28
N TYR A 88 -3.12 4.82 -11.99
CA TYR A 88 -4.22 4.16 -11.31
C TYR A 88 -5.31 5.19 -10.99
N LEU A 89 -6.14 5.47 -11.96
CA LEU A 89 -7.19 6.48 -11.89
C LEU A 89 -8.48 5.94 -12.54
N SER A 90 -9.61 6.05 -11.82
CA SER A 90 -10.93 5.81 -12.42
C SER A 90 -11.51 7.09 -13.01
N THR A 91 -12.34 6.98 -14.04
CA THR A 91 -13.17 8.07 -14.54
C THR A 91 -14.64 7.72 -14.46
N GLN A 92 -15.49 8.74 -14.27
CA GLN A 92 -16.92 8.59 -14.30
C GLN A 92 -17.46 8.75 -15.73
N ALA A 93 -18.62 8.16 -15.99
CA ALA A 93 -19.29 8.33 -17.28
C ALA A 93 -19.60 9.82 -17.53
N ALA A 94 -19.17 10.36 -18.65
CA ALA A 94 -19.40 11.76 -19.01
C ALA A 94 -19.32 11.97 -20.50
N GLY A 95 -20.13 12.90 -21.06
CA GLY A 95 -20.10 13.26 -22.46
C GLY A 95 -20.34 12.07 -23.41
N GLY A 96 -21.19 11.12 -23.04
CA GLY A 96 -21.46 9.92 -23.83
C GLY A 96 -20.35 8.85 -23.77
N LYS A 97 -19.29 9.06 -22.99
CA LYS A 97 -18.23 8.06 -22.77
C LYS A 97 -18.53 7.26 -21.51
N PRO A 98 -18.31 5.94 -21.51
CA PRO A 98 -18.49 5.10 -20.32
C PRO A 98 -17.46 5.44 -19.24
N ALA A 99 -17.77 5.06 -18.00
CA ALA A 99 -16.81 5.06 -16.89
C ALA A 99 -15.65 4.09 -17.17
N ILE A 100 -14.48 4.41 -16.64
CA ILE A 100 -13.29 3.57 -16.73
C ILE A 100 -12.83 3.25 -15.30
N ASN A 101 -12.62 1.97 -14.98
CA ASN A 101 -12.14 1.53 -13.70
C ASN A 101 -10.61 1.60 -13.63
N ALA A 102 -10.05 2.07 -12.55
CA ALA A 102 -8.60 2.09 -12.35
C ALA A 102 -8.00 0.68 -12.37
N ARG A 103 -8.67 -0.29 -11.77
CA ARG A 103 -8.24 -1.69 -11.72
C ARG A 103 -8.05 -2.34 -13.09
N ASP A 104 -8.82 -1.91 -14.08
CA ASP A 104 -8.80 -2.49 -15.43
C ASP A 104 -7.70 -1.87 -16.32
N ARG A 105 -7.00 -0.83 -15.81
CA ARG A 105 -5.98 -0.07 -16.56
C ARG A 105 -4.56 -0.51 -16.30
N ILE A 106 -4.31 -1.20 -15.19
CA ILE A 106 -2.99 -1.43 -14.64
C ILE A 106 -2.39 -2.81 -14.96
N GLY A 107 -2.99 -3.57 -15.89
CA GLY A 107 -2.51 -4.92 -16.22
C GLY A 107 -2.89 -5.95 -15.16
N LYS A 108 -2.12 -7.03 -15.09
CA LYS A 108 -2.46 -8.22 -14.26
C LYS A 108 -1.50 -8.44 -13.09
N GLY A 109 -0.34 -7.74 -13.02
CA GLY A 109 0.71 -7.97 -12.03
C GLY A 109 1.64 -9.14 -12.40
N PRO A 110 2.55 -9.58 -11.53
CA PRO A 110 2.81 -8.96 -10.22
C PRO A 110 3.50 -7.60 -10.34
N TRP A 111 3.31 -6.74 -9.33
CA TRP A 111 3.92 -5.41 -9.29
C TRP A 111 4.94 -5.29 -8.16
N TYR A 112 6.06 -4.65 -8.48
CA TYR A 112 7.18 -4.44 -7.59
C TYR A 112 7.60 -2.96 -7.59
N ASN A 113 7.98 -2.43 -6.43
CA ASN A 113 8.56 -1.10 -6.37
C ASN A 113 9.99 -1.08 -6.97
N VAL A 114 10.57 0.10 -7.09
CA VAL A 114 11.92 0.30 -7.68
C VAL A 114 13.04 -0.46 -6.95
N LYS A 115 12.85 -0.85 -5.69
CA LYS A 115 13.78 -1.68 -4.92
C LYS A 115 13.48 -3.18 -5.02
N GLY A 116 12.56 -3.58 -5.91
CA GLY A 116 12.18 -4.96 -6.16
C GLY A 116 11.31 -5.59 -5.06
N ALA A 117 10.77 -4.78 -4.14
CA ALA A 117 9.84 -5.30 -3.14
C ALA A 117 8.44 -5.47 -3.77
N LEU A 118 7.84 -6.63 -3.54
CA LEU A 118 6.51 -6.97 -4.04
C LEU A 118 5.45 -6.04 -3.44
N ILE A 119 4.62 -5.45 -4.30
CA ILE A 119 3.43 -4.67 -3.93
C ILE A 119 2.20 -5.56 -3.90
N ALA A 120 1.93 -6.28 -4.99
CA ALA A 120 0.84 -7.24 -5.07
C ALA A 120 1.13 -8.26 -6.18
N ASN A 121 0.60 -9.48 -6.03
CA ASN A 121 0.76 -10.54 -7.02
C ASN A 121 -0.12 -10.32 -8.25
N ASP A 122 -1.33 -9.79 -8.03
CA ASP A 122 -2.37 -9.61 -9.05
C ASP A 122 -3.38 -8.53 -8.60
N VAL A 123 -4.37 -8.25 -9.45
CA VAL A 123 -5.44 -7.29 -9.20
C VAL A 123 -6.26 -7.65 -7.97
N ALA A 124 -6.58 -8.93 -7.78
CA ALA A 124 -7.36 -9.39 -6.65
C ALA A 124 -6.60 -9.24 -5.32
N HIS A 125 -5.30 -9.54 -5.30
CA HIS A 125 -4.45 -9.30 -4.13
C HIS A 125 -4.30 -7.79 -3.83
N LEU A 126 -4.18 -6.95 -4.87
CA LEU A 126 -4.06 -5.50 -4.68
C LEU A 126 -5.29 -4.89 -3.99
N HIS A 127 -6.50 -5.38 -4.32
CA HIS A 127 -7.78 -4.86 -3.82
C HIS A 127 -8.39 -5.70 -2.68
N GLY A 128 -7.88 -6.90 -2.42
CA GLY A 128 -8.44 -7.79 -1.40
C GLY A 128 -9.79 -8.39 -1.81
N ASP A 129 -9.94 -8.80 -3.07
CA ASP A 129 -11.20 -9.31 -3.63
C ASP A 129 -11.64 -10.65 -3.02
N THR A 130 -10.72 -11.41 -2.42
CA THR A 130 -11.05 -12.62 -1.64
C THR A 130 -10.90 -12.36 -0.15
N LEU A 131 -11.61 -13.13 0.68
CA LEU A 131 -11.50 -13.01 2.13
C LEU A 131 -10.06 -13.21 2.63
N GLU A 132 -9.31 -14.14 2.04
CA GLU A 132 -7.92 -14.38 2.39
C GLU A 132 -7.02 -13.22 1.98
N GLN A 133 -7.16 -12.69 0.77
CA GLN A 133 -6.43 -11.52 0.29
C GLN A 133 -6.76 -10.28 1.11
N ALA A 134 -8.02 -10.08 1.48
CA ALA A 134 -8.43 -8.98 2.37
C ALA A 134 -7.77 -9.08 3.75
N ARG A 135 -7.60 -10.29 4.29
CA ARG A 135 -6.91 -10.53 5.56
C ARG A 135 -5.41 -10.28 5.50
N LEU A 136 -4.77 -10.74 4.42
CA LEU A 136 -3.33 -10.57 4.22
C LEU A 136 -3.01 -9.13 3.79
N GLY A 137 -3.90 -8.51 3.02
CA GLY A 137 -3.71 -7.21 2.38
C GLY A 137 -2.64 -7.23 1.29
N SER A 138 -2.60 -6.23 0.46
CA SER A 138 -1.45 -5.99 -0.40
C SER A 138 -0.27 -5.47 0.42
N ASN A 139 0.95 -5.57 -0.14
CA ASN A 139 2.16 -5.05 0.49
C ASN A 139 2.31 -3.51 0.32
N LEU A 140 1.30 -2.83 -0.23
CA LEU A 140 1.30 -1.38 -0.35
C LEU A 140 1.14 -0.75 1.03
N THR A 141 2.23 -0.27 1.58
CA THR A 141 2.37 0.33 2.91
C THR A 141 3.32 1.51 2.83
N ARG A 142 3.43 2.29 3.91
CA ARG A 142 4.35 3.42 4.02
C ARG A 142 5.79 3.11 3.58
N ASN A 143 6.27 1.89 3.86
CA ASN A 143 7.65 1.50 3.54
C ASN A 143 7.82 1.00 2.10
N GLN A 144 6.75 0.58 1.45
CA GLN A 144 6.78 -0.01 0.12
C GLN A 144 6.29 0.94 -0.98
N ALA A 145 5.49 1.96 -0.60
CA ALA A 145 5.02 3.00 -1.52
C ALA A 145 6.13 4.03 -1.78
N LEU A 146 7.14 3.61 -2.56
CA LEU A 146 8.26 4.48 -2.96
C LEU A 146 7.91 5.24 -4.24
N ASN A 147 8.55 6.39 -4.43
CA ASN A 147 8.50 7.10 -5.71
C ASN A 147 9.43 6.41 -6.74
N GLU A 148 9.43 6.89 -7.98
CA GLU A 148 10.24 6.35 -9.07
C GLU A 148 11.76 6.45 -8.83
N LYS A 149 12.19 7.33 -7.92
CA LYS A 149 13.61 7.48 -7.54
C LYS A 149 14.02 6.53 -6.39
N GLY A 150 13.06 5.78 -5.83
CA GLY A 150 13.29 4.90 -4.67
C GLY A 150 13.30 5.63 -3.34
N GLU A 151 12.80 6.85 -3.31
CA GLU A 151 12.65 7.66 -2.10
C GLU A 151 11.30 7.40 -1.45
N ARG A 152 11.23 7.60 -0.15
CA ARG A 152 9.99 7.52 0.61
C ARG A 152 9.12 8.74 0.30
N VAL A 153 7.84 8.51 0.01
CA VAL A 153 6.84 9.58 -0.04
C VAL A 153 6.53 10.05 1.39
N LEU A 154 6.37 11.35 1.58
CA LEU A 154 6.02 11.92 2.86
C LEU A 154 4.56 11.59 3.20
N GLY A 155 4.32 11.03 4.38
CA GLY A 155 3.01 10.55 4.80
C GLY A 155 2.50 11.24 6.06
N ALA A 156 1.49 10.65 6.69
CA ALA A 156 0.94 11.17 7.94
C ALA A 156 2.02 11.33 9.01
N GLY A 157 2.07 12.53 9.62
CA GLY A 157 3.09 12.91 10.60
C GLY A 157 4.38 13.47 10.01
N ASP A 158 4.57 13.44 8.70
CA ASP A 158 5.67 14.16 8.04
C ASP A 158 5.24 15.60 7.71
N THR A 159 6.20 16.48 7.40
CA THR A 159 5.99 17.86 6.96
C THR A 159 6.73 18.10 5.65
N PRO A 160 6.04 18.40 4.53
CA PRO A 160 4.58 18.42 4.38
C PRO A 160 3.96 17.02 4.44
N ASN A 161 2.68 16.91 4.83
CA ASN A 161 1.92 15.67 4.66
C ASN A 161 1.49 15.53 3.19
N GLN A 162 1.74 14.37 2.57
CA GLN A 162 1.44 14.08 1.17
C GLN A 162 0.78 12.70 1.00
N HIS A 163 0.11 12.19 2.05
CA HIS A 163 -0.39 10.82 2.04
C HIS A 163 -1.64 10.59 1.19
N ASP A 164 -2.34 11.66 0.84
CA ASP A 164 -3.52 11.62 -0.04
C ASP A 164 -3.08 11.48 -1.49
N ILE A 165 -3.40 10.33 -2.06
CA ILE A 165 -3.06 9.96 -3.44
C ILE A 165 -4.34 9.96 -4.27
N LEU A 166 -4.34 10.65 -5.41
CA LEU A 166 -5.48 10.73 -6.32
C LEU A 166 -5.79 9.35 -6.90
N THR A 167 -7.06 8.95 -6.89
CA THR A 167 -7.50 7.66 -7.46
C THR A 167 -8.85 7.74 -8.17
N GLY A 168 -9.79 8.54 -7.66
CA GLY A 168 -11.17 8.61 -8.17
C GLY A 168 -11.89 7.26 -8.12
N SER A 169 -11.46 6.35 -7.23
CA SER A 169 -11.86 4.95 -7.22
C SER A 169 -12.56 4.55 -5.93
N LYS A 170 -13.45 3.57 -6.01
CA LYS A 170 -13.93 2.82 -4.86
C LYS A 170 -12.84 1.85 -4.37
N THR A 171 -13.03 1.26 -3.19
CA THR A 171 -12.05 0.34 -2.58
C THR A 171 -11.71 -0.87 -3.45
N ASP A 172 -12.65 -1.34 -4.26
CA ASP A 172 -12.46 -2.42 -5.21
C ASP A 172 -11.77 -1.99 -6.53
N GLY A 173 -11.41 -0.71 -6.67
CA GLY A 173 -10.78 -0.14 -7.86
C GLY A 173 -11.73 0.19 -9.00
N THR A 174 -13.05 0.07 -8.78
CA THR A 174 -14.06 0.48 -9.78
C THR A 174 -14.41 1.95 -9.65
N ALA A 175 -14.97 2.52 -10.72
CA ALA A 175 -15.45 3.90 -10.75
C ALA A 175 -16.72 4.09 -9.89
N PHE A 176 -16.91 5.30 -9.39
CA PHE A 176 -18.19 5.70 -8.82
C PHE A 176 -19.25 5.82 -9.91
N THR A 177 -20.48 5.46 -9.58
CA THR A 177 -21.62 5.46 -10.50
C THR A 177 -22.77 6.37 -10.05
N ASP A 178 -22.61 7.02 -8.89
CA ASP A 178 -23.54 8.06 -8.44
C ASP A 178 -23.35 9.36 -9.21
N ALA A 179 -24.20 10.36 -8.93
CA ALA A 179 -24.17 11.66 -9.62
C ALA A 179 -23.13 12.64 -9.08
N ALA A 180 -22.46 12.32 -7.96
CA ALA A 180 -21.44 13.20 -7.40
C ALA A 180 -20.14 13.09 -8.21
N ASP A 181 -19.40 14.19 -8.34
CA ASP A 181 -18.08 14.19 -8.98
C ASP A 181 -17.01 13.71 -8.00
N HIS A 182 -16.44 12.54 -8.27
CA HIS A 182 -15.35 11.93 -7.50
C HIS A 182 -13.99 12.00 -8.19
N THR A 183 -13.89 12.77 -9.28
CA THR A 183 -12.74 12.73 -10.20
C THR A 183 -12.26 14.10 -10.63
N CYS A 184 -12.78 15.19 -10.06
CA CYS A 184 -12.50 16.54 -10.54
C CYS A 184 -12.71 16.66 -12.06
N LYS A 185 -13.91 16.30 -12.52
CA LYS A 185 -14.33 16.28 -13.94
C LYS A 185 -13.39 15.41 -14.78
N ASN A 186 -13.15 14.19 -14.32
CA ASN A 186 -12.24 13.24 -14.95
C ASN A 186 -10.82 13.81 -15.14
N TYR A 187 -10.31 14.46 -14.08
CA TYR A 187 -8.95 15.04 -14.01
C TYR A 187 -8.70 16.17 -15.01
N THR A 188 -9.70 17.03 -15.18
CA THR A 188 -9.60 18.22 -16.05
C THR A 188 -9.98 19.53 -15.32
N SER A 189 -10.09 19.49 -13.98
CA SER A 189 -10.49 20.66 -13.20
C SER A 189 -9.43 21.06 -12.17
N THR A 190 -9.22 22.38 -12.07
CA THR A 190 -8.42 23.04 -11.01
C THR A 190 -9.31 23.89 -10.10
N ALA A 191 -10.63 23.71 -10.16
CA ALA A 191 -11.58 24.54 -9.42
C ALA A 191 -11.41 24.38 -7.91
N THR A 192 -11.82 25.40 -7.15
CA THR A 192 -11.81 25.34 -5.68
C THR A 192 -12.95 24.50 -5.12
N ASP A 193 -13.95 24.21 -5.94
CA ASP A 193 -15.05 23.29 -5.68
C ASP A 193 -14.83 21.92 -6.35
N GLY A 194 -15.81 21.03 -6.26
CA GLY A 194 -15.70 19.64 -6.69
C GLY A 194 -14.85 18.81 -5.75
N SER A 195 -14.56 17.59 -6.13
CA SER A 195 -13.71 16.70 -5.34
C SER A 195 -13.10 15.57 -6.19
N VAL A 196 -12.03 15.01 -5.70
CA VAL A 196 -11.48 13.75 -6.18
C VAL A 196 -11.37 12.78 -5.01
N GLN A 197 -11.75 11.52 -5.21
CA GLN A 197 -11.52 10.47 -4.22
C GLN A 197 -10.02 10.20 -4.11
N VAL A 198 -9.51 10.19 -2.86
CA VAL A 198 -8.11 9.92 -2.56
C VAL A 198 -7.95 8.68 -1.71
N GLY A 199 -6.76 8.07 -1.77
CA GLY A 199 -6.37 6.96 -0.91
C GLY A 199 -5.14 7.30 -0.08
N HIS A 200 -4.94 6.62 1.04
CA HIS A 200 -3.80 6.79 1.94
C HIS A 200 -2.76 5.71 1.70
N PHE A 201 -1.69 6.02 0.97
CA PHE A 201 -0.65 5.04 0.65
C PHE A 201 0.01 4.44 1.90
N ASP A 202 0.07 5.18 2.98
CA ASP A 202 0.67 4.78 4.25
C ASP A 202 -0.29 4.02 5.18
N ARG A 203 -1.54 3.82 4.73
CA ARG A 203 -2.59 3.13 5.49
C ARG A 203 -2.86 3.73 6.86
N THR A 204 -2.65 5.02 7.02
CA THR A 204 -2.92 5.76 8.25
C THR A 204 -4.05 6.76 8.02
N GLY A 205 -4.72 7.14 9.10
CA GLY A 205 -5.82 8.10 9.08
C GLY A 205 -7.02 7.62 9.88
N GLY A 206 -7.77 8.59 10.43
CA GLY A 206 -8.97 8.29 11.22
C GLY A 206 -10.10 7.77 10.32
N GLY A 207 -10.74 6.69 10.76
CA GLY A 207 -11.97 6.17 10.17
C GLY A 207 -11.81 5.32 8.90
N ASN A 208 -10.90 5.65 8.00
CA ASN A 208 -10.66 4.87 6.78
C ASN A 208 -9.21 5.00 6.31
N ALA A 209 -8.48 3.90 6.32
CA ALA A 209 -7.08 3.80 5.91
C ALA A 209 -6.91 3.06 4.57
N SER A 210 -7.91 3.12 3.69
CA SER A 210 -7.82 2.51 2.36
C SER A 210 -6.74 3.17 1.52
N TRP A 211 -5.91 2.35 0.87
CA TRP A 211 -4.83 2.86 0.02
C TRP A 211 -5.35 3.58 -1.22
N ASN A 212 -6.58 3.28 -1.66
CA ASN A 212 -7.15 3.81 -2.90
C ASN A 212 -8.50 4.51 -2.74
N SER A 213 -9.13 4.48 -1.56
CA SER A 213 -10.46 5.07 -1.37
C SER A 213 -10.71 5.46 0.09
N ALA A 214 -9.96 6.45 0.58
CA ALA A 214 -10.07 6.92 1.96
C ALA A 214 -11.17 7.96 2.15
N HIS A 215 -11.10 9.07 1.42
CA HIS A 215 -12.08 10.18 1.47
C HIS A 215 -12.01 11.04 0.21
N ALA A 216 -12.91 12.00 0.10
CA ALA A 216 -12.89 13.01 -0.94
C ALA A 216 -11.95 14.18 -0.57
N SER A 217 -11.30 14.78 -1.57
CA SER A 217 -10.58 16.04 -1.39
C SER A 217 -11.52 17.20 -1.14
N ARG A 218 -11.01 18.30 -0.58
CA ARG A 218 -11.78 19.54 -0.33
C ARG A 218 -12.14 20.32 -1.57
N GLY A 219 -11.48 20.03 -2.68
CA GLY A 219 -11.66 20.68 -3.97
C GLY A 219 -10.61 20.16 -4.96
N CYS A 220 -10.60 20.72 -6.16
CA CYS A 220 -9.73 20.25 -7.25
C CYS A 220 -8.47 21.10 -7.45
N SER A 221 -8.36 22.26 -6.79
CA SER A 221 -7.17 23.10 -6.89
C SER A 221 -5.97 22.48 -6.18
N GLN A 222 -4.76 22.84 -6.56
CA GLN A 222 -3.52 22.38 -5.91
C GLN A 222 -3.53 22.74 -4.42
N GLU A 223 -4.02 23.91 -4.07
CA GLU A 223 -4.11 24.40 -2.69
C GLU A 223 -5.08 23.54 -1.86
N ASN A 224 -6.24 23.16 -2.43
CA ASN A 224 -7.19 22.29 -1.78
C ASN A 224 -6.66 20.85 -1.59
N LEU A 225 -5.92 20.31 -2.56
CA LEU A 225 -5.28 19.02 -2.41
C LEU A 225 -4.23 19.04 -1.29
N VAL A 226 -3.40 20.09 -1.22
CA VAL A 226 -2.45 20.28 -0.12
C VAL A 226 -3.17 20.44 1.22
N GLY A 227 -4.22 21.25 1.26
CA GLY A 227 -5.04 21.47 2.47
C GLY A 227 -5.82 20.23 2.92
N THR A 228 -5.99 19.22 2.06
CA THR A 228 -6.59 17.94 2.45
C THR A 228 -5.55 16.99 3.06
N GLY A 229 -4.30 17.05 2.63
CA GLY A 229 -3.22 16.16 3.10
C GLY A 229 -2.45 15.50 1.96
N GLY A 230 -2.59 16.01 0.74
CA GLY A 230 -1.95 15.51 -0.47
C GLY A 230 -1.02 16.51 -1.14
N ALA A 231 -0.62 16.21 -2.35
CA ALA A 231 0.18 17.09 -3.22
C ALA A 231 -0.19 16.93 -4.71
N GLY A 232 -1.30 16.30 -5.02
CA GLY A 232 -1.68 15.94 -6.39
C GLY A 232 -0.88 14.76 -6.93
N LEU A 233 -0.37 13.89 -6.06
CA LEU A 233 0.34 12.66 -6.42
C LEU A 233 -0.64 11.55 -6.80
N PHE A 234 -0.18 10.59 -7.61
CA PHE A 234 -0.96 9.42 -7.99
C PHE A 234 -0.06 8.19 -8.18
N TYR A 235 -0.68 7.02 -8.20
CA TYR A 235 0.03 5.76 -8.41
C TYR A 235 0.24 5.49 -9.89
N CYS A 236 1.40 4.94 -10.23
CA CYS A 236 1.75 4.48 -11.56
C CYS A 236 2.05 2.98 -11.52
N PHE A 237 1.46 2.24 -12.48
CA PHE A 237 1.65 0.81 -12.64
C PHE A 237 2.03 0.48 -14.08
N VAL A 238 2.79 -0.59 -14.27
CA VAL A 238 3.01 -1.18 -15.60
C VAL A 238 1.74 -1.90 -16.03
N ALA A 239 1.25 -1.55 -17.22
CA ALA A 239 0.11 -2.20 -17.89
C ALA A 239 0.65 -3.26 -18.86
N ASN A 240 0.58 -4.52 -18.49
CA ASN A 240 0.97 -5.71 -19.26
C ASN A 240 -0.22 -6.64 -19.49
#